data_054a50ec6aa2bc1df1326acf7a608d1b
#
_entry.id   054a50ec6aa2bc1df1326acf7a608d1b
#
_cell.length_a   1.000
_cell.length_b   1.000
_cell.length_c   1.000
_cell.angle_alpha   90.00
_cell.angle_beta   90.00
_cell.angle_gamma   90.00
#
_symmetry.space_group_name_H-M   'P 1'
#
loop_
_entity.id
_entity.type
_entity.pdbx_description
1 polymer ?
#
loop_
_entity_poly.entity_id
_entity_poly.type
_entity_poly.pdbx_seq_one_letter_code
_entity_poly.pdbx_strand_id
1 'polypeptide(L)'
;MSVAAWALPQDRATILLTFLALLFAVYGVLSGVALETTRAVAAADRDGDASGPQLWRVAAVVSLCAAVAVLALTPLWREGVLHGGDGTLVVTLVAAVGGYGVHSVVVGAAAGRGWWSQAAVVISGEVTLRLVATLGVVLVGATVTSMGVASALGAFAWLLLVVASGRVRCTLTLRTDAPAMSMARRMAAALVAQGSSAVLVVGFPILLASTTDRVEYAAAAPLLLAISLTRAPVLLPLNALQGVAVSHLVRAGTGLGRLLVRLLALVAAVAVAGAGAAWLIGPWLMQLLFGQDYAVDAMVLALLTLAAGGTAALTLTGACAQALTAHSWYVAGWVVALVACVLLLQAPGSMAARSCLALGLAPLVGLVVHVTGLMTIRRSARADRSELADA
;
A
#
# COMPACT_ATOMS: atom_id res chain seq x y z
N MET A 1 -8.40 -11.08 4.48
CA MET A 1 -8.94 -10.55 5.75
C MET A 1 -10.29 -11.18 6.13
N SER A 2 -11.29 -11.22 5.24
CA SER A 2 -12.60 -11.86 5.54
C SER A 2 -12.51 -13.30 6.02
N VAL A 3 -11.61 -14.11 5.47
CA VAL A 3 -11.38 -15.50 5.89
C VAL A 3 -10.94 -15.61 7.35
N ALA A 4 -10.21 -14.62 7.88
CA ALA A 4 -9.79 -14.58 9.28
C ALA A 4 -11.01 -14.48 10.24
N ALA A 5 -11.99 -13.66 9.86
CA ALA A 5 -13.21 -13.45 10.65
C ALA A 5 -14.10 -14.71 10.71
N TRP A 6 -14.04 -15.57 9.69
CA TRP A 6 -14.81 -16.83 9.67
C TRP A 6 -14.12 -17.99 10.37
N ALA A 7 -12.76 -17.96 10.38
CA ALA A 7 -11.98 -19.11 10.80
C ALA A 7 -11.45 -19.01 12.24
N LEU A 8 -11.46 -17.81 12.84
CA LEU A 8 -10.81 -17.56 14.12
C LEU A 8 -11.74 -16.81 15.09
N PRO A 9 -11.62 -17.04 16.42
CA PRO A 9 -12.20 -16.18 17.44
C PRO A 9 -11.72 -14.73 17.28
N GLN A 10 -12.50 -13.75 17.76
CA GLN A 10 -12.30 -12.33 17.53
C GLN A 10 -10.92 -11.80 17.96
N ASP A 11 -10.46 -12.21 19.15
CA ASP A 11 -9.12 -11.85 19.66
C ASP A 11 -7.99 -12.38 18.76
N ARG A 12 -8.11 -13.61 18.29
CA ARG A 12 -7.17 -14.24 17.37
C ARG A 12 -7.23 -13.62 15.98
N ALA A 13 -8.44 -13.29 15.51
CA ALA A 13 -8.61 -12.57 14.25
C ALA A 13 -7.95 -11.19 14.30
N THR A 14 -8.03 -10.45 15.42
CA THR A 14 -7.36 -9.17 15.62
C THR A 14 -5.84 -9.29 15.42
N ILE A 15 -5.20 -10.29 16.05
CA ILE A 15 -3.74 -10.52 15.91
C ILE A 15 -3.39 -10.82 14.45
N LEU A 16 -4.15 -11.69 13.79
CA LEU A 16 -3.91 -12.04 12.39
C LEU A 16 -4.10 -10.83 11.46
N LEU A 17 -5.16 -10.05 11.63
CA LEU A 17 -5.43 -8.86 10.81
C LEU A 17 -4.32 -7.82 10.97
N THR A 18 -3.81 -7.64 12.19
CA THR A 18 -2.67 -6.74 12.46
C THR A 18 -1.38 -7.25 11.83
N PHE A 19 -1.10 -8.55 11.93
CA PHE A 19 0.03 -9.17 11.24
C PHE A 19 -0.06 -9.00 9.72
N LEU A 20 -1.23 -9.24 9.13
CA LEU A 20 -1.46 -9.03 7.69
C LEU A 20 -1.28 -7.57 7.28
N ALA A 21 -1.73 -6.63 8.11
CA ALA A 21 -1.51 -5.21 7.87
C ALA A 21 -0.02 -4.86 7.87
N LEU A 22 0.76 -5.41 8.81
CA LEU A 22 2.22 -5.25 8.85
C LEU A 22 2.89 -5.85 7.62
N LEU A 23 2.55 -7.09 7.28
CA LEU A 23 3.07 -7.79 6.10
C LEU A 23 2.83 -6.97 4.82
N PHE A 24 1.60 -6.53 4.59
CA PHE A 24 1.25 -5.79 3.39
C PHE A 24 1.73 -4.33 3.41
N ALA A 25 1.91 -3.71 4.58
CA ALA A 25 2.54 -2.40 4.68
C ALA A 25 4.01 -2.48 4.23
N VAL A 26 4.76 -3.49 4.67
CA VAL A 26 6.13 -3.72 4.21
C VAL A 26 6.18 -4.05 2.72
N TYR A 27 5.24 -4.85 2.20
CA TYR A 27 5.11 -5.09 0.75
C TYR A 27 4.84 -3.79 -0.02
N GLY A 28 4.00 -2.92 0.54
CA GLY A 28 3.75 -1.58 -0.01
C GLY A 28 5.03 -0.73 -0.07
N VAL A 29 5.87 -0.76 0.96
CA VAL A 29 7.20 -0.12 0.92
C VAL A 29 8.06 -0.72 -0.20
N LEU A 30 8.13 -2.06 -0.27
CA LEU A 30 8.92 -2.77 -1.28
C LEU A 30 8.39 -2.61 -2.72
N SER A 31 7.16 -2.13 -2.92
CA SER A 31 6.67 -1.76 -4.25
C SER A 31 7.51 -0.65 -4.90
N GLY A 32 8.20 0.18 -4.09
CA GLY A 32 9.19 1.13 -4.56
C GLY A 32 10.37 0.47 -5.30
N VAL A 33 10.73 -0.75 -4.91
CA VAL A 33 11.75 -1.56 -5.61
C VAL A 33 11.27 -1.91 -7.01
N ALA A 34 10.03 -2.35 -7.16
CA ALA A 34 9.46 -2.66 -8.48
C ALA A 34 9.41 -1.42 -9.37
N LEU A 35 9.02 -0.27 -8.84
CA LEU A 35 8.94 1.00 -9.56
C LEU A 35 10.31 1.44 -10.09
N GLU A 36 11.33 1.49 -9.22
CA GLU A 36 12.68 1.90 -9.63
C GLU A 36 13.34 0.87 -10.57
N THR A 37 13.12 -0.42 -10.34
CA THR A 37 13.60 -1.47 -11.26
C THR A 37 12.95 -1.34 -12.64
N THR A 38 11.65 -1.04 -12.71
CA THR A 38 10.96 -0.77 -13.99
C THR A 38 11.62 0.37 -14.73
N ARG A 39 11.87 1.50 -14.04
CA ARG A 39 12.53 2.67 -14.63
C ARG A 39 13.94 2.33 -15.12
N ALA A 40 14.74 1.67 -14.27
CA ALA A 40 16.13 1.36 -14.57
C ALA A 40 16.30 0.42 -15.78
N VAL A 41 15.45 -0.60 -15.86
CA VAL A 41 15.45 -1.55 -17.00
C VAL A 41 14.96 -0.87 -18.27
N ALA A 42 13.87 -0.09 -18.19
CA ALA A 42 13.35 0.64 -19.36
C ALA A 42 14.34 1.69 -19.89
N ALA A 43 15.10 2.36 -19.01
CA ALA A 43 16.15 3.28 -19.42
C ALA A 43 17.33 2.54 -20.08
N ALA A 44 17.80 1.45 -19.48
CA ALA A 44 18.87 0.63 -20.05
C ALA A 44 18.51 0.08 -21.44
N ASP A 45 17.26 -0.32 -21.63
CA ASP A 45 16.75 -0.85 -22.91
C ASP A 45 16.67 0.26 -23.98
N ARG A 46 16.16 1.43 -23.62
CA ARG A 46 16.00 2.58 -24.52
C ARG A 46 17.33 3.19 -24.95
N ASP A 47 18.24 3.38 -23.99
CA ASP A 47 19.48 4.12 -24.20
C ASP A 47 20.63 3.18 -24.64
N GLY A 48 20.42 1.87 -24.63
CA GLY A 48 21.41 0.84 -24.99
C GLY A 48 22.55 0.74 -23.95
N ASP A 49 22.43 1.41 -22.80
CA ASP A 49 23.42 1.42 -21.72
C ASP A 49 22.96 0.52 -20.55
N ALA A 50 23.54 -0.65 -20.49
CA ALA A 50 23.33 -1.64 -19.42
C ALA A 50 24.59 -1.77 -18.53
N SER A 51 25.19 -0.63 -18.15
CA SER A 51 26.45 -0.59 -17.39
C SER A 51 26.30 -0.91 -15.91
N GLY A 52 25.06 -0.89 -15.38
CA GLY A 52 24.77 -1.11 -13.97
C GLY A 52 24.81 -2.59 -13.52
N PRO A 53 24.48 -2.85 -12.24
CA PRO A 53 24.50 -4.18 -11.66
C PRO A 53 23.43 -5.09 -12.29
N GLN A 54 23.71 -6.40 -12.27
CA GLN A 54 22.72 -7.42 -12.61
C GLN A 54 21.60 -7.48 -11.57
N LEU A 55 20.38 -7.68 -12.02
CA LEU A 55 19.18 -7.62 -11.16
C LEU A 55 19.15 -8.69 -10.08
N TRP A 56 19.76 -9.87 -10.26
CA TRP A 56 19.86 -10.85 -9.18
C TRP A 56 20.68 -10.32 -8.00
N ARG A 57 21.73 -9.48 -8.23
CA ARG A 57 22.49 -8.82 -7.16
C ARG A 57 21.64 -7.76 -6.46
N VAL A 58 20.88 -6.98 -7.23
CA VAL A 58 19.94 -6.00 -6.67
C VAL A 58 18.89 -6.71 -5.81
N ALA A 59 18.32 -7.81 -6.31
CA ALA A 59 17.35 -8.61 -5.57
C ALA A 59 17.93 -9.16 -4.26
N ALA A 60 19.14 -9.73 -4.30
CA ALA A 60 19.80 -10.27 -3.10
C ALA A 60 20.07 -9.18 -2.05
N VAL A 61 20.60 -8.04 -2.46
CA VAL A 61 20.87 -6.90 -1.55
C VAL A 61 19.59 -6.34 -0.96
N VAL A 62 18.58 -6.06 -1.77
CA VAL A 62 17.29 -5.51 -1.31
C VAL A 62 16.63 -6.48 -0.34
N SER A 63 16.55 -7.77 -0.68
CA SER A 63 15.94 -8.79 0.16
C SER A 63 16.65 -8.95 1.50
N LEU A 64 17.97 -8.96 1.48
CA LEU A 64 18.77 -9.06 2.70
C LEU A 64 18.62 -7.81 3.57
N CYS A 65 18.76 -6.62 2.98
CA CYS A 65 18.59 -5.36 3.73
C CYS A 65 17.18 -5.23 4.33
N ALA A 66 16.14 -5.59 3.59
CA ALA A 66 14.77 -5.54 4.07
C ALA A 66 14.53 -6.55 5.20
N ALA A 67 14.99 -7.79 5.05
CA ALA A 67 14.90 -8.83 6.08
C ALA A 67 15.66 -8.44 7.36
N VAL A 68 16.89 -7.93 7.21
CA VAL A 68 17.71 -7.45 8.34
C VAL A 68 17.06 -6.25 9.02
N ALA A 69 16.51 -5.29 8.27
CA ALA A 69 15.82 -4.12 8.82
C ALA A 69 14.60 -4.55 9.65
N VAL A 70 13.75 -5.45 9.13
CA VAL A 70 12.57 -5.96 9.86
C VAL A 70 13.00 -6.72 11.12
N LEU A 71 14.04 -7.54 11.03
CA LEU A 71 14.57 -8.29 12.18
C LEU A 71 15.16 -7.34 13.24
N ALA A 72 15.95 -6.35 12.84
CA ALA A 72 16.56 -5.39 13.75
C ALA A 72 15.51 -4.49 14.45
N LEU A 73 14.41 -4.17 13.74
CA LEU A 73 13.33 -3.38 14.29
C LEU A 73 12.32 -4.20 15.10
N THR A 74 12.46 -5.54 15.17
CA THR A 74 11.54 -6.43 15.91
C THR A 74 11.28 -6.01 17.35
N PRO A 75 12.28 -5.57 18.16
CA PRO A 75 12.03 -5.13 19.53
C PRO A 75 11.06 -3.94 19.63
N LEU A 76 11.01 -3.08 18.60
CA LEU A 76 10.18 -1.88 18.61
C LEU A 76 8.69 -2.15 18.31
N TRP A 77 8.39 -3.20 17.51
CA TRP A 77 7.02 -3.42 17.05
C TRP A 77 6.39 -4.72 17.56
N ARG A 78 7.19 -5.72 17.97
CA ARG A 78 6.68 -7.06 18.31
C ARG A 78 5.61 -7.03 19.41
N GLU A 79 5.88 -6.34 20.51
CA GLU A 79 4.95 -6.30 21.64
C GLU A 79 3.72 -5.46 21.32
N GLY A 80 3.89 -4.28 20.71
CA GLY A 80 2.81 -3.38 20.37
C GLY A 80 1.91 -3.88 19.22
N VAL A 81 2.44 -4.72 18.31
CA VAL A 81 1.70 -5.19 17.12
C VAL A 81 1.18 -6.61 17.29
N LEU A 82 2.00 -7.53 17.83
CA LEU A 82 1.62 -8.93 17.97
C LEU A 82 1.01 -9.29 19.35
N HIS A 83 1.08 -8.39 20.33
CA HIS A 83 0.44 -8.53 21.64
C HIS A 83 0.64 -9.91 22.28
N GLY A 84 1.86 -10.46 22.24
CA GLY A 84 2.19 -11.82 22.73
C GLY A 84 2.02 -12.93 21.68
N GLY A 85 1.92 -12.56 20.40
CA GLY A 85 1.94 -13.50 19.28
C GLY A 85 3.22 -14.34 19.23
N ASP A 86 3.12 -15.53 18.63
CA ASP A 86 4.18 -16.51 18.48
C ASP A 86 5.39 -15.89 17.74
N GLY A 87 6.60 -16.19 18.21
CA GLY A 87 7.85 -15.83 17.53
C GLY A 87 7.93 -16.35 16.09
N THR A 88 7.19 -17.39 15.75
CA THR A 88 7.05 -17.92 14.40
C THR A 88 6.52 -16.84 13.42
N LEU A 89 5.63 -15.94 13.85
CA LEU A 89 5.14 -14.85 12.99
C LEU A 89 6.25 -13.84 12.66
N VAL A 90 7.20 -13.62 13.57
CA VAL A 90 8.36 -12.76 13.30
C VAL A 90 9.25 -13.39 12.23
N VAL A 91 9.58 -14.66 12.38
CA VAL A 91 10.39 -15.41 11.39
C VAL A 91 9.67 -15.43 10.04
N THR A 92 8.36 -15.66 10.06
CA THR A 92 7.52 -15.65 8.85
C THR A 92 7.56 -14.29 8.14
N LEU A 93 7.46 -13.20 8.90
CA LEU A 93 7.53 -11.85 8.33
C LEU A 93 8.91 -11.59 7.69
N VAL A 94 9.99 -11.88 8.41
CA VAL A 94 11.37 -11.70 7.91
C VAL A 94 11.60 -12.49 6.62
N ALA A 95 11.18 -13.76 6.59
CA ALA A 95 11.29 -14.61 5.40
C ALA A 95 10.45 -14.08 4.24
N ALA A 96 9.18 -13.70 4.51
CA ALA A 96 8.28 -13.17 3.50
C ALA A 96 8.77 -11.85 2.89
N VAL A 97 9.32 -10.95 3.70
CA VAL A 97 9.90 -9.69 3.25
C VAL A 97 11.11 -9.93 2.36
N GLY A 98 11.99 -10.88 2.72
CA GLY A 98 13.10 -11.32 1.86
C GLY A 98 12.60 -11.87 0.52
N GLY A 99 11.62 -12.76 0.54
CA GLY A 99 11.01 -13.32 -0.68
C GLY A 99 10.34 -12.24 -1.56
N TYR A 100 9.63 -11.31 -0.94
CA TYR A 100 8.93 -10.23 -1.65
C TYR A 100 9.90 -9.19 -2.25
N GLY A 101 11.09 -9.02 -1.67
CA GLY A 101 12.16 -8.21 -2.27
C GLY A 101 12.55 -8.73 -3.65
N VAL A 102 12.76 -10.04 -3.79
CA VAL A 102 13.02 -10.68 -5.10
C VAL A 102 11.80 -10.55 -6.03
N HIS A 103 10.59 -10.84 -5.52
CA HIS A 103 9.34 -10.68 -6.26
C HIS A 103 9.24 -9.29 -6.89
N SER A 104 9.50 -8.23 -6.11
CA SER A 104 9.43 -6.83 -6.57
C SER A 104 10.43 -6.53 -7.69
N VAL A 105 11.65 -7.06 -7.62
CA VAL A 105 12.65 -6.92 -8.69
C VAL A 105 12.20 -7.64 -9.96
N VAL A 106 11.68 -8.87 -9.85
CA VAL A 106 11.20 -9.67 -11.00
C VAL A 106 10.03 -8.96 -11.69
N VAL A 107 9.04 -8.47 -10.93
CA VAL A 107 7.90 -7.70 -11.47
C VAL A 107 8.40 -6.44 -12.16
N GLY A 108 9.26 -5.66 -11.51
CA GLY A 108 9.80 -4.43 -12.05
C GLY A 108 10.62 -4.66 -13.34
N ALA A 109 11.42 -5.71 -13.38
CA ALA A 109 12.19 -6.08 -14.56
C ALA A 109 11.32 -6.48 -15.76
N ALA A 110 10.29 -7.29 -15.50
CA ALA A 110 9.34 -7.68 -16.55
C ALA A 110 8.57 -6.46 -17.09
N ALA A 111 8.12 -5.57 -16.23
CA ALA A 111 7.43 -4.34 -16.61
C ALA A 111 8.38 -3.39 -17.38
N GLY A 112 9.63 -3.23 -16.96
CA GLY A 112 10.63 -2.39 -17.61
C GLY A 112 10.98 -2.84 -19.02
N ARG A 113 10.92 -4.16 -19.29
CA ARG A 113 11.08 -4.74 -20.63
C ARG A 113 9.79 -4.71 -21.48
N GLY A 114 8.69 -4.16 -20.93
CA GLY A 114 7.38 -4.23 -21.59
C GLY A 114 6.74 -5.63 -21.61
N TRP A 115 7.25 -6.57 -20.82
CA TRP A 115 6.70 -7.93 -20.72
C TRP A 115 5.52 -7.96 -19.74
N TRP A 116 4.48 -7.24 -20.08
CA TRP A 116 3.32 -7.03 -19.21
C TRP A 116 2.60 -8.32 -18.82
N SER A 117 2.53 -9.30 -19.73
CA SER A 117 1.94 -10.60 -19.43
C SER A 117 2.74 -11.36 -18.36
N GLN A 118 4.06 -11.30 -18.41
CA GLN A 118 4.93 -11.92 -17.39
C GLN A 118 4.81 -11.21 -16.06
N ALA A 119 4.80 -9.88 -16.05
CA ALA A 119 4.55 -9.10 -14.82
C ALA A 119 3.19 -9.48 -14.20
N ALA A 120 2.14 -9.56 -15.01
CA ALA A 120 0.81 -9.97 -14.57
C ALA A 120 0.80 -11.41 -14.00
N VAL A 121 1.49 -12.36 -14.65
CA VAL A 121 1.60 -13.74 -14.16
C VAL A 121 2.32 -13.80 -12.80
N VAL A 122 3.39 -13.01 -12.61
CA VAL A 122 4.13 -13.00 -11.34
C VAL A 122 3.26 -12.42 -10.22
N ILE A 123 2.55 -11.32 -10.48
CA ILE A 123 1.64 -10.68 -9.51
C ILE A 123 0.46 -11.61 -9.20
N SER A 124 -0.18 -12.18 -10.22
CA SER A 124 -1.31 -13.10 -10.04
C SER A 124 -0.88 -14.39 -9.33
N GLY A 125 0.31 -14.90 -9.63
CA GLY A 125 0.88 -16.07 -8.98
C GLY A 125 1.08 -15.88 -7.47
N GLU A 126 1.54 -14.70 -7.06
CA GLU A 126 1.66 -14.31 -5.64
C GLU A 126 0.30 -14.38 -4.94
N VAL A 127 -0.72 -13.72 -5.53
CA VAL A 127 -2.07 -13.67 -4.97
C VAL A 127 -2.72 -15.07 -4.95
N THR A 128 -2.56 -15.84 -6.02
CA THR A 128 -3.14 -17.18 -6.15
C THR A 128 -2.51 -18.15 -5.14
N LEU A 129 -1.19 -18.16 -5.03
CA LEU A 129 -0.50 -19.04 -4.06
C LEU A 129 -0.93 -18.73 -2.63
N ARG A 130 -1.00 -17.44 -2.26
CA ARG A 130 -1.51 -16.99 -0.98
C ARG A 130 -2.95 -17.46 -0.74
N LEU A 131 -3.84 -17.27 -1.72
CA LEU A 131 -5.23 -17.68 -1.59
C LEU A 131 -5.37 -19.19 -1.40
N VAL A 132 -4.71 -19.98 -2.25
CA VAL A 132 -4.74 -21.45 -2.18
C VAL A 132 -4.18 -21.95 -0.85
N ALA A 133 -3.04 -21.40 -0.40
CA ALA A 133 -2.44 -21.77 0.88
C ALA A 133 -3.36 -21.41 2.05
N THR A 134 -3.97 -20.22 2.05
CA THR A 134 -4.89 -19.78 3.09
C THR A 134 -6.14 -20.66 3.15
N LEU A 135 -6.74 -20.98 2.00
CA LEU A 135 -7.90 -21.89 1.92
C LEU A 135 -7.53 -23.31 2.39
N GLY A 136 -6.37 -23.81 1.97
CA GLY A 136 -5.87 -25.11 2.42
C GLY A 136 -5.73 -25.19 3.95
N VAL A 137 -5.20 -24.15 4.58
CA VAL A 137 -5.07 -24.08 6.05
C VAL A 137 -6.45 -24.07 6.72
N VAL A 138 -7.44 -23.37 6.17
CA VAL A 138 -8.80 -23.34 6.71
C VAL A 138 -9.45 -24.74 6.72
N LEU A 139 -9.18 -25.55 5.70
CA LEU A 139 -9.70 -26.92 5.59
C LEU A 139 -9.06 -27.90 6.59
N VAL A 140 -7.82 -27.67 6.99
CA VAL A 140 -7.07 -28.56 7.89
C VAL A 140 -7.18 -28.16 9.36
N GLY A 141 -7.44 -26.88 9.62
CA GLY A 141 -7.51 -26.31 10.96
C GLY A 141 -6.74 -24.98 11.05
N ALA A 142 -7.50 -23.87 11.04
CA ALA A 142 -6.95 -22.54 11.06
C ALA A 142 -6.41 -22.15 12.44
N THR A 143 -5.18 -21.66 12.48
CA THR A 143 -4.60 -20.93 13.62
C THR A 143 -4.05 -19.61 13.14
N VAL A 144 -3.78 -18.67 14.05
CA VAL A 144 -3.14 -17.38 13.69
C VAL A 144 -1.82 -17.63 12.95
N THR A 145 -0.98 -18.52 13.48
CA THR A 145 0.33 -18.85 12.94
C THR A 145 0.22 -19.50 11.56
N SER A 146 -0.63 -20.53 11.40
CA SER A 146 -0.78 -21.23 10.11
C SER A 146 -1.34 -20.33 9.02
N MET A 147 -2.31 -19.46 9.34
CA MET A 147 -2.85 -18.49 8.40
C MET A 147 -1.84 -17.37 8.07
N GLY A 148 -1.03 -16.94 9.05
CA GLY A 148 0.06 -15.99 8.83
C GLY A 148 1.10 -16.56 7.87
N VAL A 149 1.55 -17.79 8.09
CA VAL A 149 2.49 -18.52 7.21
C VAL A 149 1.88 -18.68 5.81
N ALA A 150 0.65 -19.15 5.70
CA ALA A 150 -0.03 -19.33 4.41
C ALA A 150 -0.12 -18.01 3.62
N SER A 151 -0.42 -16.90 4.32
CA SER A 151 -0.46 -15.57 3.70
C SER A 151 0.92 -15.10 3.21
N ALA A 152 1.98 -15.47 3.90
CA ALA A 152 3.35 -15.13 3.56
C ALA A 152 3.93 -15.97 2.41
N LEU A 153 3.42 -17.19 2.17
CA LEU A 153 3.87 -18.08 1.11
C LEU A 153 3.76 -17.45 -0.28
N GLY A 154 2.78 -16.57 -0.49
CA GLY A 154 2.64 -15.83 -1.73
C GLY A 154 3.92 -15.13 -2.19
N ALA A 155 4.71 -14.59 -1.25
CA ALA A 155 5.97 -13.90 -1.53
C ALA A 155 7.01 -14.77 -2.26
N PHE A 156 6.84 -16.08 -2.26
CA PHE A 156 7.74 -17.06 -2.88
C PHE A 156 7.22 -17.61 -4.20
N ALA A 157 6.06 -17.15 -4.71
CA ALA A 157 5.50 -17.62 -5.98
C ALA A 157 6.48 -17.44 -7.17
N TRP A 158 7.34 -16.41 -7.11
CA TRP A 158 8.36 -16.17 -8.13
C TRP A 158 9.34 -17.37 -8.28
N LEU A 159 9.60 -18.15 -7.23
CA LEU A 159 10.44 -19.35 -7.32
C LEU A 159 9.88 -20.36 -8.30
N LEU A 160 8.58 -20.65 -8.20
CA LEU A 160 7.89 -21.55 -9.12
C LEU A 160 7.92 -21.00 -10.55
N LEU A 161 7.73 -19.70 -10.70
CA LEU A 161 7.68 -19.04 -12.00
C LEU A 161 9.06 -18.92 -12.66
N VAL A 162 10.13 -18.73 -11.88
CA VAL A 162 11.52 -18.76 -12.40
C VAL A 162 11.87 -20.16 -12.91
N VAL A 163 11.39 -21.21 -12.26
CA VAL A 163 11.58 -22.60 -12.73
C VAL A 163 10.74 -22.87 -13.99
N ALA A 164 9.47 -22.47 -13.99
CA ALA A 164 8.51 -22.77 -15.06
C ALA A 164 8.69 -21.91 -16.32
N SER A 165 9.27 -20.71 -16.23
CA SER A 165 9.35 -19.76 -17.32
C SER A 165 10.77 -19.23 -17.54
N GLY A 166 11.34 -19.53 -18.71
CA GLY A 166 12.64 -18.99 -19.13
C GLY A 166 12.65 -17.45 -19.21
N ARG A 167 11.53 -16.82 -19.59
CA ARG A 167 11.40 -15.36 -19.61
C ARG A 167 11.47 -14.76 -18.22
N VAL A 168 10.78 -15.35 -17.23
CA VAL A 168 10.84 -14.89 -15.84
C VAL A 168 12.26 -15.06 -15.29
N ARG A 169 12.92 -16.18 -15.59
CA ARG A 169 14.32 -16.42 -15.23
C ARG A 169 15.25 -15.37 -15.82
N CYS A 170 15.06 -15.00 -17.09
CA CYS A 170 15.85 -14.01 -17.80
C CYS A 170 15.77 -12.62 -17.13
N THR A 171 14.68 -12.28 -16.43
CA THR A 171 14.58 -10.98 -15.73
C THR A 171 15.71 -10.75 -14.73
N LEU A 172 16.15 -11.80 -14.05
CA LEU A 172 17.22 -11.72 -13.04
C LEU A 172 18.61 -11.48 -13.65
N THR A 173 18.82 -11.78 -14.94
CA THR A 173 20.09 -11.55 -15.63
C THR A 173 20.19 -10.18 -16.29
N LEU A 174 19.09 -9.43 -16.39
CA LEU A 174 19.08 -8.07 -16.91
C LEU A 174 19.95 -7.15 -16.04
N ARG A 175 20.38 -6.04 -16.64
CA ARG A 175 21.21 -5.03 -15.99
C ARG A 175 20.47 -3.68 -15.91
N THR A 176 20.89 -2.85 -14.97
CA THR A 176 20.36 -1.50 -14.78
C THR A 176 21.13 -0.46 -15.59
N ASP A 177 20.54 0.74 -15.75
CA ASP A 177 21.05 1.89 -16.50
C ASP A 177 22.18 2.65 -15.81
N ALA A 178 22.44 2.38 -14.53
CA ALA A 178 23.30 3.23 -13.72
C ALA A 178 24.15 2.42 -12.74
N PRO A 179 25.32 2.97 -12.32
CA PRO A 179 26.17 2.36 -11.31
C PRO A 179 25.45 2.07 -10.00
N ALA A 180 25.93 1.08 -9.24
CA ALA A 180 25.28 0.56 -8.04
C ALA A 180 24.89 1.66 -7.01
N MET A 181 25.76 2.66 -6.78
CA MET A 181 25.48 3.74 -5.82
C MET A 181 24.32 4.64 -6.28
N SER A 182 24.26 4.98 -7.56
CA SER A 182 23.15 5.76 -8.12
C SER A 182 21.84 4.99 -8.05
N MET A 183 21.88 3.70 -8.39
CA MET A 183 20.74 2.78 -8.25
C MET A 183 20.27 2.70 -6.80
N ALA A 184 21.18 2.54 -5.82
CA ALA A 184 20.86 2.48 -4.41
C ALA A 184 20.16 3.77 -3.91
N ARG A 185 20.66 4.94 -4.28
CA ARG A 185 20.05 6.24 -3.91
C ARG A 185 18.63 6.38 -4.49
N ARG A 186 18.42 6.03 -5.75
CA ARG A 186 17.11 6.08 -6.41
C ARG A 186 16.15 5.06 -5.77
N MET A 187 16.65 3.87 -5.46
CA MET A 187 15.89 2.84 -4.77
C MET A 187 15.43 3.31 -3.38
N ALA A 188 16.33 3.91 -2.59
CA ALA A 188 16.00 4.47 -1.28
C ALA A 188 14.93 5.57 -1.39
N ALA A 189 15.04 6.47 -2.37
CA ALA A 189 14.02 7.49 -2.62
C ALA A 189 12.66 6.88 -2.99
N ALA A 190 12.64 5.83 -3.82
CA ALA A 190 11.43 5.12 -4.20
C ALA A 190 10.80 4.39 -3.00
N LEU A 191 11.61 3.76 -2.14
CA LEU A 191 11.14 3.11 -0.91
C LEU A 191 10.52 4.13 0.06
N VAL A 192 11.14 5.29 0.26
CA VAL A 192 10.58 6.37 1.10
C VAL A 192 9.27 6.88 0.51
N ALA A 193 9.22 7.11 -0.80
CA ALA A 193 8.03 7.58 -1.49
C ALA A 193 6.85 6.60 -1.34
N GLN A 194 7.07 5.32 -1.58
CA GLN A 194 6.03 4.31 -1.44
C GLN A 194 5.71 3.98 0.02
N GLY A 195 6.72 3.98 0.89
CA GLY A 195 6.55 3.73 2.32
C GLY A 195 5.66 4.77 2.99
N SER A 196 5.81 6.05 2.61
CA SER A 196 5.01 7.14 3.19
C SER A 196 3.50 6.95 2.95
N SER A 197 3.11 6.36 1.82
CA SER A 197 1.70 6.05 1.53
C SER A 197 1.27 4.69 2.12
N ALA A 198 2.12 3.67 2.06
CA ALA A 198 1.79 2.32 2.47
C ALA A 198 1.44 2.23 3.97
N VAL A 199 2.18 2.97 4.82
CA VAL A 199 1.94 2.98 6.28
C VAL A 199 0.55 3.53 6.60
N LEU A 200 0.10 4.61 5.96
CA LEU A 200 -1.22 5.17 6.22
C LEU A 200 -2.34 4.34 5.57
N VAL A 201 -2.13 3.84 4.34
CA VAL A 201 -3.18 3.14 3.59
C VAL A 201 -3.38 1.71 4.08
N VAL A 202 -2.30 0.99 4.34
CA VAL A 202 -2.34 -0.43 4.70
C VAL A 202 -1.96 -0.66 6.16
N GLY A 203 -1.01 0.13 6.68
CA GLY A 203 -0.45 -0.01 8.02
C GLY A 203 -1.31 0.58 9.14
N PHE A 204 -2.49 1.15 8.87
CA PHE A 204 -3.34 1.75 9.91
C PHE A 204 -3.62 0.84 11.11
N PRO A 205 -3.88 -0.48 10.96
CA PRO A 205 -4.02 -1.38 12.10
C PRO A 205 -2.81 -1.39 13.04
N ILE A 206 -1.60 -1.17 12.50
CA ILE A 206 -0.36 -1.09 13.29
C ILE A 206 -0.35 0.19 14.13
N LEU A 207 -0.74 1.32 13.53
CA LEU A 207 -0.85 2.60 14.21
C LEU A 207 -1.89 2.54 15.32
N LEU A 208 -3.03 1.90 15.05
CA LEU A 208 -4.09 1.71 16.03
C LEU A 208 -3.63 0.80 17.17
N ALA A 209 -2.94 -0.32 16.88
CA ALA A 209 -2.38 -1.22 17.88
C ALA A 209 -1.36 -0.52 18.81
N SER A 210 -0.52 0.37 18.25
CA SER A 210 0.49 1.08 19.00
C SER A 210 -0.05 2.23 19.87
N THR A 211 -1.29 2.67 19.65
CA THR A 211 -1.93 3.80 20.32
C THR A 211 -3.14 3.40 21.18
N THR A 212 -3.44 2.11 21.25
CA THR A 212 -4.58 1.56 22.00
C THR A 212 -4.06 0.54 23.01
N ASP A 213 -4.64 0.51 24.21
CA ASP A 213 -4.25 -0.50 25.18
C ASP A 213 -4.61 -1.91 24.72
N ARG A 214 -3.89 -2.90 25.28
CA ARG A 214 -3.98 -4.29 24.82
C ARG A 214 -5.37 -4.90 24.98
N VAL A 215 -6.09 -4.53 26.03
CA VAL A 215 -7.41 -5.12 26.33
C VAL A 215 -8.44 -4.57 25.36
N GLU A 216 -8.46 -3.24 25.14
CA GLU A 216 -9.35 -2.62 24.16
C GLU A 216 -9.04 -3.10 22.73
N TYR A 217 -7.76 -3.22 22.38
CA TYR A 217 -7.34 -3.65 21.03
C TYR A 217 -7.67 -5.11 20.73
N ALA A 218 -7.76 -5.99 21.73
CA ALA A 218 -8.12 -7.40 21.52
C ALA A 218 -9.50 -7.56 20.84
N ALA A 219 -10.41 -6.58 21.03
CA ALA A 219 -11.72 -6.54 20.40
C ALA A 219 -11.75 -5.76 19.07
N ALA A 220 -10.60 -5.43 18.46
CA ALA A 220 -10.54 -4.56 17.28
C ALA A 220 -10.96 -5.25 15.96
N ALA A 221 -11.06 -6.58 15.88
CA ALA A 221 -11.31 -7.30 14.62
C ALA A 221 -12.50 -6.77 13.81
N PRO A 222 -13.67 -6.47 14.38
CA PRO A 222 -14.79 -5.90 13.64
C PRO A 222 -14.47 -4.55 13.01
N LEU A 223 -13.78 -3.66 13.76
CA LEU A 223 -13.38 -2.36 13.27
C LEU A 223 -12.33 -2.48 12.16
N LEU A 224 -11.30 -3.33 12.32
CA LEU A 224 -10.27 -3.57 11.31
C LEU A 224 -10.85 -4.12 10.02
N LEU A 225 -11.83 -5.02 10.14
CA LEU A 225 -12.55 -5.57 9.00
C LEU A 225 -13.40 -4.50 8.32
N ALA A 226 -14.15 -3.70 9.10
CA ALA A 226 -14.94 -2.58 8.59
C ALA A 226 -14.08 -1.56 7.83
N ILE A 227 -12.92 -1.18 8.37
CA ILE A 227 -11.94 -0.30 7.69
C ILE A 227 -11.51 -0.90 6.34
N SER A 228 -11.24 -2.20 6.30
CA SER A 228 -10.81 -2.88 5.07
C SER A 228 -11.92 -2.93 4.03
N LEU A 229 -13.15 -3.26 4.44
CA LEU A 229 -14.30 -3.40 3.55
C LEU A 229 -14.79 -2.06 3.00
N THR A 230 -14.81 -1.01 3.83
CA THR A 230 -15.22 0.33 3.39
C THR A 230 -14.22 0.97 2.43
N ARG A 231 -12.94 0.62 2.51
CA ARG A 231 -11.89 1.11 1.61
C ARG A 231 -11.87 0.39 0.26
N ALA A 232 -12.14 -0.91 0.23
CA ALA A 232 -11.97 -1.74 -0.97
C ALA A 232 -12.77 -1.22 -2.18
N PRO A 233 -14.07 -0.87 -2.10
CA PRO A 233 -14.84 -0.37 -3.24
C PRO A 233 -14.33 0.93 -3.86
N VAL A 234 -13.63 1.75 -3.06
CA VAL A 234 -13.10 3.04 -3.51
C VAL A 234 -11.67 2.91 -4.02
N LEU A 235 -10.80 2.22 -3.27
CA LEU A 235 -9.37 2.17 -3.58
C LEU A 235 -9.02 1.16 -4.68
N LEU A 236 -9.73 0.04 -4.81
CA LEU A 236 -9.42 -0.96 -5.84
C LEU A 236 -9.64 -0.41 -7.26
N PRO A 237 -10.79 0.21 -7.61
CA PRO A 237 -10.97 0.84 -8.91
C PRO A 237 -10.00 2.00 -9.13
N LEU A 238 -9.74 2.81 -8.10
CA LEU A 238 -8.81 3.92 -8.20
C LEU A 238 -7.40 3.45 -8.56
N ASN A 239 -6.90 2.43 -7.89
CA ASN A 239 -5.57 1.87 -8.17
C ASN A 239 -5.49 1.28 -9.59
N ALA A 240 -6.54 0.59 -10.05
CA ALA A 240 -6.60 0.05 -11.40
C ALA A 240 -6.61 1.15 -12.48
N LEU A 241 -7.28 2.27 -12.20
CA LEU A 241 -7.43 3.38 -13.15
C LEU A 241 -6.39 4.50 -12.96
N GLN A 242 -5.53 4.42 -11.93
CA GLN A 242 -4.57 5.46 -11.59
C GLN A 242 -3.64 5.80 -12.76
N GLY A 243 -3.11 4.82 -13.47
CA GLY A 243 -2.25 5.02 -14.63
C GLY A 243 -2.96 5.76 -15.78
N VAL A 244 -4.22 5.43 -16.01
CA VAL A 244 -5.06 6.08 -17.03
C VAL A 244 -5.36 7.52 -16.61
N ALA A 245 -5.78 7.74 -15.36
CA ALA A 245 -6.05 9.07 -14.83
C ALA A 245 -4.82 9.98 -14.92
N VAL A 246 -3.65 9.48 -14.49
CA VAL A 246 -2.38 10.19 -14.58
C VAL A 246 -2.01 10.55 -16.02
N SER A 247 -2.16 9.62 -16.98
CA SER A 247 -1.85 9.87 -18.38
C SER A 247 -2.75 10.97 -18.99
N HIS A 248 -4.03 10.98 -18.64
CA HIS A 248 -4.95 12.04 -19.05
C HIS A 248 -4.62 13.38 -18.38
N LEU A 249 -4.26 13.37 -17.10
CA LEU A 249 -3.87 14.58 -16.36
C LEU A 249 -2.61 15.23 -16.96
N VAL A 250 -1.59 14.43 -17.29
CA VAL A 250 -0.35 14.93 -17.92
C VAL A 250 -0.65 15.53 -19.29
N ARG A 251 -1.50 14.88 -20.11
CA ARG A 251 -1.87 15.39 -21.44
C ARG A 251 -2.78 16.62 -21.41
N ALA A 252 -3.50 16.86 -20.31
CA ALA A 252 -4.45 17.96 -20.19
C ALA A 252 -3.79 19.36 -20.18
N GLY A 253 -2.49 19.48 -19.93
CA GLY A 253 -1.74 20.73 -19.97
C GLY A 253 -2.40 21.84 -19.13
N THR A 254 -2.89 22.90 -19.78
CA THR A 254 -3.58 24.02 -19.11
C THR A 254 -4.90 23.61 -18.45
N GLY A 255 -5.55 22.54 -18.92
CA GLY A 255 -6.79 21.96 -18.39
C GLY A 255 -6.65 21.13 -17.12
N LEU A 256 -5.41 20.82 -16.70
CA LEU A 256 -5.11 19.92 -15.56
C LEU A 256 -5.92 20.24 -14.30
N GLY A 257 -6.02 21.52 -13.91
CA GLY A 257 -6.75 21.90 -12.69
C GLY A 257 -8.25 21.62 -12.77
N ARG A 258 -8.87 21.87 -13.90
CA ARG A 258 -10.29 21.60 -14.12
C ARG A 258 -10.57 20.11 -14.11
N LEU A 259 -9.70 19.31 -14.73
CA LEU A 259 -9.82 17.86 -14.75
C LEU A 259 -9.62 17.28 -13.33
N LEU A 260 -8.61 17.74 -12.59
CA LEU A 260 -8.37 17.31 -11.21
C LEU A 260 -9.58 17.61 -10.31
N VAL A 261 -10.15 18.82 -10.39
CA VAL A 261 -11.36 19.18 -9.62
C VAL A 261 -12.53 18.26 -9.97
N ARG A 262 -12.73 17.94 -11.25
CA ARG A 262 -13.80 17.00 -11.67
C ARG A 262 -13.59 15.60 -11.11
N LEU A 263 -12.35 15.10 -11.13
CA LEU A 263 -12.02 13.78 -10.57
C LEU A 263 -12.19 13.76 -9.05
N LEU A 264 -11.76 14.80 -8.34
CA LEU A 264 -11.98 14.93 -6.89
C LEU A 264 -13.47 15.04 -6.54
N ALA A 265 -14.25 15.78 -7.33
CA ALA A 265 -15.71 15.85 -7.15
C ALA A 265 -16.39 14.49 -7.38
N LEU A 266 -15.93 13.71 -8.38
CA LEU A 266 -16.42 12.35 -8.60
C LEU A 266 -16.08 11.43 -7.41
N VAL A 267 -14.84 11.48 -6.91
CA VAL A 267 -14.42 10.70 -5.72
C VAL A 267 -15.28 11.09 -4.52
N ALA A 268 -15.52 12.39 -4.29
CA ALA A 268 -16.37 12.86 -3.21
C ALA A 268 -17.82 12.36 -3.36
N ALA A 269 -18.39 12.44 -4.57
CA ALA A 269 -19.76 11.97 -4.85
C ALA A 269 -19.89 10.45 -4.59
N VAL A 270 -18.92 9.64 -5.04
CA VAL A 270 -18.87 8.21 -4.80
C VAL A 270 -18.72 7.91 -3.30
N ALA A 271 -17.87 8.66 -2.58
CA ALA A 271 -17.70 8.50 -1.15
C ALA A 271 -18.97 8.82 -0.36
N VAL A 272 -19.68 9.91 -0.72
CA VAL A 272 -20.95 10.30 -0.08
C VAL A 272 -22.04 9.26 -0.35
N ALA A 273 -22.20 8.83 -1.61
CA ALA A 273 -23.18 7.79 -1.97
C ALA A 273 -22.85 6.46 -1.27
N GLY A 274 -21.56 6.08 -1.24
CA GLY A 274 -21.09 4.90 -0.54
C GLY A 274 -21.30 4.97 0.98
N ALA A 275 -21.10 6.15 1.59
CA ALA A 275 -21.37 6.37 3.01
C ALA A 275 -22.85 6.24 3.35
N GLY A 276 -23.74 6.76 2.50
CA GLY A 276 -25.18 6.58 2.62
C GLY A 276 -25.58 5.08 2.55
N ALA A 277 -25.02 4.35 1.58
CA ALA A 277 -25.24 2.91 1.48
C ALA A 277 -24.68 2.16 2.70
N ALA A 278 -23.46 2.50 3.16
CA ALA A 278 -22.84 1.89 4.34
C ALA A 278 -23.66 2.17 5.62
N TRP A 279 -24.25 3.35 5.74
CA TRP A 279 -25.13 3.70 6.84
C TRP A 279 -26.42 2.87 6.84
N LEU A 280 -27.03 2.70 5.66
CA LEU A 280 -28.36 2.02 5.52
C LEU A 280 -28.24 0.49 5.66
N ILE A 281 -27.28 -0.12 4.96
CA ILE A 281 -27.20 -1.58 4.84
C ILE A 281 -25.95 -2.18 5.48
N GLY A 282 -24.97 -1.34 5.84
CA GLY A 282 -23.68 -1.79 6.34
C GLY A 282 -23.73 -2.68 7.58
N PRO A 283 -24.45 -2.30 8.66
CA PRO A 283 -24.57 -3.13 9.87
C PRO A 283 -25.20 -4.50 9.59
N TRP A 284 -26.25 -4.53 8.78
CA TRP A 284 -26.89 -5.77 8.36
C TRP A 284 -25.92 -6.65 7.55
N LEU A 285 -25.18 -6.05 6.63
CA LEU A 285 -24.23 -6.78 5.80
C LEU A 285 -23.06 -7.36 6.63
N MET A 286 -22.55 -6.60 7.59
CA MET A 286 -21.51 -7.07 8.52
C MET A 286 -21.98 -8.28 9.32
N GLN A 287 -23.20 -8.22 9.88
CA GLN A 287 -23.77 -9.33 10.65
C GLN A 287 -24.08 -10.54 9.76
N LEU A 288 -24.61 -10.32 8.55
CA LEU A 288 -24.93 -11.39 7.61
C LEU A 288 -23.66 -12.16 7.18
N LEU A 289 -22.58 -11.45 6.90
CA LEU A 289 -21.36 -12.05 6.37
C LEU A 289 -20.46 -12.63 7.45
N PHE A 290 -20.41 -12.02 8.64
CA PHE A 290 -19.41 -12.34 9.67
C PHE A 290 -20.00 -12.72 11.03
N GLY A 291 -21.33 -12.66 11.19
CA GLY A 291 -22.03 -12.97 12.43
C GLY A 291 -22.24 -11.77 13.36
N GLN A 292 -22.97 -11.99 14.44
CA GLN A 292 -23.39 -10.94 15.38
C GLN A 292 -22.20 -10.28 16.10
N ASP A 293 -21.14 -11.03 16.36
CA ASP A 293 -19.93 -10.54 17.04
C ASP A 293 -19.16 -9.48 16.20
N TYR A 294 -19.47 -9.38 14.89
CA TYR A 294 -18.88 -8.40 13.97
C TYR A 294 -19.82 -7.21 13.67
N ALA A 295 -20.82 -6.99 14.52
CA ALA A 295 -21.68 -5.82 14.41
C ALA A 295 -20.87 -4.53 14.60
N VAL A 296 -21.00 -3.58 13.66
CA VAL A 296 -20.40 -2.26 13.71
C VAL A 296 -21.50 -1.22 13.52
N ASP A 297 -21.43 -0.14 14.27
CA ASP A 297 -22.40 0.95 14.21
C ASP A 297 -22.49 1.58 12.82
N ALA A 298 -23.71 1.94 12.38
CA ALA A 298 -23.99 2.50 11.07
C ALA A 298 -23.23 3.80 10.80
N MET A 299 -23.12 4.68 11.83
CA MET A 299 -22.40 5.93 11.70
C MET A 299 -20.90 5.70 11.53
N VAL A 300 -20.31 4.72 12.25
CA VAL A 300 -18.91 4.33 12.10
C VAL A 300 -18.63 3.85 10.68
N LEU A 301 -19.47 2.98 10.11
CA LEU A 301 -19.32 2.48 8.73
C LEU A 301 -19.42 3.62 7.70
N ALA A 302 -20.38 4.54 7.89
CA ALA A 302 -20.53 5.71 7.03
C ALA A 302 -19.28 6.63 7.09
N LEU A 303 -18.79 6.96 8.29
CA LEU A 303 -17.62 7.79 8.48
C LEU A 303 -16.34 7.15 7.93
N LEU A 304 -16.16 5.84 8.10
CA LEU A 304 -15.03 5.11 7.50
C LEU A 304 -15.10 5.09 5.97
N THR A 305 -16.30 5.04 5.38
CA THR A 305 -16.49 5.12 3.93
C THR A 305 -16.15 6.52 3.40
N LEU A 306 -16.57 7.58 4.09
CA LEU A 306 -16.15 8.96 3.77
C LEU A 306 -14.63 9.13 3.89
N ALA A 307 -14.03 8.58 4.93
CA ALA A 307 -12.59 8.58 5.15
C ALA A 307 -11.82 7.87 4.01
N ALA A 308 -12.39 6.78 3.46
CA ALA A 308 -11.85 6.13 2.28
C ALA A 308 -11.84 7.05 1.07
N GLY A 309 -12.86 7.89 0.89
CA GLY A 309 -12.91 8.94 -0.14
C GLY A 309 -11.80 9.98 0.03
N GLY A 310 -11.54 10.44 1.27
CA GLY A 310 -10.41 11.32 1.59
C GLY A 310 -9.05 10.69 1.25
N THR A 311 -8.87 9.42 1.60
CA THR A 311 -7.66 8.65 1.24
C THR A 311 -7.51 8.50 -0.28
N ALA A 312 -8.59 8.27 -1.00
CA ALA A 312 -8.60 8.20 -2.47
C ALA A 312 -8.23 9.54 -3.11
N ALA A 313 -8.74 10.65 -2.59
CA ALA A 313 -8.38 11.99 -3.03
C ALA A 313 -6.89 12.29 -2.82
N LEU A 314 -6.34 11.92 -1.65
CA LEU A 314 -4.90 12.04 -1.36
C LEU A 314 -4.08 11.18 -2.31
N THR A 315 -4.49 9.94 -2.59
CA THR A 315 -3.82 9.03 -3.54
C THR A 315 -3.81 9.62 -4.96
N LEU A 316 -4.94 10.15 -5.42
CA LEU A 316 -5.05 10.75 -6.75
C LEU A 316 -4.15 11.98 -6.90
N THR A 317 -4.15 12.88 -5.91
CA THR A 317 -3.30 14.08 -5.93
C THR A 317 -1.83 13.74 -5.78
N GLY A 318 -1.49 12.72 -5.00
CA GLY A 318 -0.15 12.15 -4.92
C GLY A 318 0.33 11.61 -6.25
N ALA A 319 -0.50 10.87 -6.98
CA ALA A 319 -0.18 10.37 -8.32
C ALA A 319 0.04 11.53 -9.31
N CYS A 320 -0.72 12.63 -9.22
CA CYS A 320 -0.49 13.83 -10.01
C CYS A 320 0.87 14.48 -9.68
N ALA A 321 1.23 14.57 -8.39
CA ALA A 321 2.51 15.11 -7.97
C ALA A 321 3.68 14.28 -8.51
N GLN A 322 3.58 12.96 -8.47
CA GLN A 322 4.59 12.06 -9.07
C GLN A 322 4.70 12.23 -10.58
N ALA A 323 3.57 12.34 -11.29
CA ALA A 323 3.54 12.53 -12.73
C ALA A 323 4.18 13.86 -13.18
N LEU A 324 4.10 14.88 -12.34
CA LEU A 324 4.74 16.18 -12.53
C LEU A 324 6.17 16.25 -11.94
N THR A 325 6.77 15.10 -11.63
CA THR A 325 8.12 14.97 -11.02
C THR A 325 8.31 15.70 -9.68
N ALA A 326 7.21 16.03 -9.01
CA ALA A 326 7.16 16.74 -7.73
C ALA A 326 7.29 15.79 -6.53
N HIS A 327 8.33 14.96 -6.51
CA HIS A 327 8.50 13.89 -5.52
C HIS A 327 8.53 14.39 -4.07
N SER A 328 9.12 15.57 -3.82
CA SER A 328 9.17 16.18 -2.47
C SER A 328 7.76 16.49 -1.94
N TRP A 329 6.89 17.04 -2.79
CA TRP A 329 5.51 17.33 -2.43
C TRP A 329 4.68 16.05 -2.21
N TYR A 330 4.93 15.02 -3.03
CA TYR A 330 4.32 13.70 -2.83
C TYR A 330 4.65 13.14 -1.44
N VAL A 331 5.94 13.06 -1.10
CA VAL A 331 6.39 12.54 0.20
C VAL A 331 5.88 13.41 1.34
N ALA A 332 5.97 14.75 1.22
CA ALA A 332 5.51 15.67 2.24
C ALA A 332 4.02 15.49 2.57
N GLY A 333 3.14 15.37 1.57
CA GLY A 333 1.71 15.17 1.79
C GLY A 333 1.40 13.89 2.56
N TRP A 334 2.05 12.77 2.20
CA TRP A 334 1.86 11.50 2.91
C TRP A 334 2.45 11.50 4.31
N VAL A 335 3.64 12.09 4.51
CA VAL A 335 4.27 12.19 5.83
C VAL A 335 3.44 13.08 6.76
N VAL A 336 2.97 14.23 6.28
CA VAL A 336 2.11 15.13 7.07
C VAL A 336 0.78 14.44 7.42
N ALA A 337 0.18 13.71 6.47
CA ALA A 337 -1.02 12.91 6.75
C ALA A 337 -0.73 11.82 7.80
N LEU A 338 0.40 11.12 7.72
CA LEU A 338 0.79 10.10 8.69
C LEU A 338 0.97 10.69 10.09
N VAL A 339 1.68 11.82 10.21
CA VAL A 339 1.87 12.52 11.49
C VAL A 339 0.52 12.97 12.05
N ALA A 340 -0.33 13.58 11.23
CA ALA A 340 -1.68 13.97 11.64
C ALA A 340 -2.51 12.76 12.10
N CYS A 341 -2.42 11.62 11.41
CA CYS A 341 -3.10 10.38 11.80
C CYS A 341 -2.65 9.92 13.20
N VAL A 342 -1.34 9.85 13.46
CA VAL A 342 -0.80 9.45 14.76
C VAL A 342 -1.24 10.39 15.88
N LEU A 343 -1.24 11.70 15.64
CA LEU A 343 -1.68 12.68 16.61
C LEU A 343 -3.20 12.57 16.90
N LEU A 344 -4.01 12.39 15.88
CA LEU A 344 -5.46 12.23 16.01
C LEU A 344 -5.85 10.91 16.70
N LEU A 345 -5.04 9.87 16.58
CA LEU A 345 -5.23 8.62 17.33
C LEU A 345 -5.00 8.78 18.84
N GLN A 346 -4.34 9.86 19.30
CA GLN A 346 -4.19 10.17 20.72
C GLN A 346 -5.40 10.94 21.30
N ALA A 347 -6.39 11.31 20.47
CA ALA A 347 -7.57 12.01 20.95
C ALA A 347 -8.37 11.17 21.95
N PRO A 348 -9.05 11.80 22.93
CA PRO A 348 -9.92 11.07 23.85
C PRO A 348 -11.13 10.48 23.11
N GLY A 349 -11.60 9.31 23.57
CA GLY A 349 -12.77 8.65 23.01
C GLY A 349 -12.54 7.16 22.71
N SER A 350 -13.59 6.50 22.25
CA SER A 350 -13.51 5.09 21.87
C SER A 350 -12.57 4.84 20.69
N MET A 351 -12.03 3.64 20.56
CA MET A 351 -11.18 3.23 19.46
C MET A 351 -11.83 3.49 18.10
N ALA A 352 -13.15 3.27 17.95
CA ALA A 352 -13.89 3.56 16.72
C ALA A 352 -13.93 5.06 16.41
N ALA A 353 -14.21 5.92 17.42
CA ALA A 353 -14.27 7.37 17.25
C ALA A 353 -12.91 7.94 16.84
N ARG A 354 -11.83 7.53 17.53
CA ARG A 354 -10.44 7.93 17.21
C ARG A 354 -10.06 7.47 15.79
N SER A 355 -10.45 6.27 15.39
CA SER A 355 -10.19 5.75 14.04
C SER A 355 -10.92 6.56 12.97
N CYS A 356 -12.21 6.88 13.17
CA CYS A 356 -12.97 7.72 12.25
C CYS A 356 -12.36 9.13 12.13
N LEU A 357 -11.97 9.73 13.26
CA LEU A 357 -11.33 11.04 13.29
C LEU A 357 -10.00 11.03 12.53
N ALA A 358 -9.11 10.08 12.87
CA ALA A 358 -7.79 9.98 12.28
C ALA A 358 -7.85 9.70 10.77
N LEU A 359 -8.64 8.70 10.36
CA LEU A 359 -8.78 8.33 8.94
C LEU A 359 -9.56 9.37 8.13
N GLY A 360 -10.46 10.13 8.76
CA GLY A 360 -11.23 11.19 8.11
C GLY A 360 -10.41 12.45 7.87
N LEU A 361 -9.70 12.95 8.89
CA LEU A 361 -9.02 14.23 8.81
C LEU A 361 -7.58 14.14 8.29
N ALA A 362 -6.81 13.11 8.66
CA ALA A 362 -5.41 13.03 8.27
C ALA A 362 -5.18 13.06 6.75
N PRO A 363 -5.94 12.31 5.92
CA PRO A 363 -5.82 12.42 4.46
C PRO A 363 -6.14 13.80 3.91
N LEU A 364 -7.07 14.54 4.54
CA LEU A 364 -7.43 15.89 4.12
C LEU A 364 -6.28 16.88 4.37
N VAL A 365 -5.57 16.74 5.50
CA VAL A 365 -4.39 17.55 5.78
C VAL A 365 -3.29 17.30 4.74
N GLY A 366 -3.01 16.03 4.40
CA GLY A 366 -2.08 15.68 3.33
C GLY A 366 -2.51 16.16 1.96
N LEU A 367 -3.83 16.12 1.67
CA LEU A 367 -4.42 16.64 0.43
C LEU A 367 -4.14 18.15 0.27
N VAL A 368 -4.26 18.95 1.34
CA VAL A 368 -3.91 20.37 1.31
C VAL A 368 -2.45 20.57 0.90
N VAL A 369 -1.53 19.77 1.45
CA VAL A 369 -0.09 19.85 1.07
C VAL A 369 0.11 19.53 -0.41
N HIS A 370 -0.49 18.44 -0.93
CA HIS A 370 -0.38 18.10 -2.35
C HIS A 370 -0.94 19.20 -3.26
N VAL A 371 -2.13 19.72 -2.93
CA VAL A 371 -2.77 20.79 -3.74
C VAL A 371 -1.93 22.06 -3.74
N THR A 372 -1.37 22.45 -2.58
CA THR A 372 -0.45 23.59 -2.48
C THR A 372 0.78 23.38 -3.38
N GLY A 373 1.40 22.20 -3.32
CA GLY A 373 2.54 21.87 -4.18
C GLY A 373 2.21 21.92 -5.67
N LEU A 374 1.06 21.38 -6.07
CA LEU A 374 0.60 21.44 -7.47
C LEU A 374 0.32 22.88 -7.93
N MET A 375 -0.19 23.73 -7.04
CA MET A 375 -0.43 25.15 -7.34
C MET A 375 0.88 25.95 -7.51
N THR A 376 1.87 25.71 -6.65
CA THR A 376 3.18 26.41 -6.74
C THR A 376 3.92 26.06 -8.03
N ILE A 377 3.98 24.78 -8.41
CA ILE A 377 4.60 24.32 -9.66
C ILE A 377 3.94 24.98 -10.88
N ARG A 378 2.60 25.08 -10.87
CA ARG A 378 1.88 25.73 -11.99
C ARG A 378 2.14 27.23 -12.08
N ARG A 379 2.33 27.91 -10.94
CA ARG A 379 2.66 29.36 -10.94
C ARG A 379 4.04 29.58 -11.52
N SER A 380 5.05 28.81 -11.10
CA SER A 380 6.41 28.90 -11.67
C SER A 380 6.42 28.65 -13.18
N ALA A 381 5.77 27.59 -13.65
CA ALA A 381 5.69 27.28 -15.07
C ALA A 381 4.91 28.32 -15.91
N ARG A 382 4.07 29.16 -15.30
CA ARG A 382 3.42 30.28 -15.97
C ARG A 382 4.33 31.51 -16.01
N ALA A 383 5.06 31.79 -14.94
CA ALA A 383 6.02 32.89 -14.88
C ALA A 383 7.11 32.72 -15.95
N ASP A 384 7.71 31.50 -16.02
CA ASP A 384 8.73 31.19 -17.04
C ASP A 384 8.22 31.37 -18.48
N ARG A 385 6.93 31.08 -18.75
CA ARG A 385 6.34 31.30 -20.09
C ARG A 385 6.06 32.75 -20.39
N SER A 386 5.70 33.57 -19.39
CA SER A 386 5.51 35.01 -19.61
C SER A 386 6.83 35.70 -19.89
N GLU A 387 7.90 35.36 -19.20
CA GLU A 387 9.26 35.87 -19.45
C GLU A 387 9.78 35.51 -20.87
N LEU A 388 9.50 34.26 -21.33
CA LEU A 388 9.86 33.83 -22.69
C LEU A 388 8.99 34.46 -23.79
N ALA A 389 7.81 34.95 -23.48
CA ALA A 389 6.92 35.64 -24.43
C ALA A 389 7.24 37.14 -24.54
N ASP A 390 7.89 37.71 -23.51
CA ASP A 390 8.31 39.11 -23.44
C ASP A 390 9.75 39.32 -23.92
N ALA A 391 10.54 38.25 -24.15
CA ALA A 391 11.92 38.25 -24.70
C ALA A 391 11.92 37.94 -26.21
#